data_40b7256e7aabcd95a4860a75585f6d7b
#
_entry.id   40b7256e7aabcd95a4860a75585f6d7b
#
_cell.length_a   1.000
_cell.length_b   1.000
_cell.length_c   1.000
_cell.angle_alpha   90.00
_cell.angle_beta   90.00
_cell.angle_gamma   90.00
#
_symmetry.space_group_name_H-M   'P 1'
#
loop_
_entity.id
_entity.type
_entity.pdbx_description
1 polymer ?
#
loop_
_entity_poly.entity_id
_entity_poly.type
_entity_poly.pdbx_seq_one_letter_code
_entity_poly.pdbx_strand_id
1 'polypeptide(L)' 'MKTEIETLETRIQNWIEEQNRIAKEIQYELNAIEREERDIDFGKIRKLAYEADVYETLIQESQRQIRTLQEEA' A
#
# COMPACT_ATOMS: atom_id res chain seq x y z
N MET A 1 5.08 17.60 20.88
CA MET A 1 5.22 17.60 19.41
C MET A 1 5.77 16.27 18.95
N LYS A 2 5.25 15.78 17.82
CA LYS A 2 5.79 14.57 17.21
C LYS A 2 7.12 14.88 16.53
N THR A 3 8.07 13.99 16.65
CA THR A 3 9.32 14.10 15.91
C THR A 3 9.05 13.85 14.42
N GLU A 4 10.00 14.23 13.57
CA GLU A 4 9.92 13.96 12.14
C GLU A 4 9.84 12.46 11.87
N ILE A 5 10.60 11.65 12.63
CA ILE A 5 10.58 10.18 12.50
C ILE A 5 9.18 9.63 12.84
N GLU A 6 8.58 10.10 13.95
CA GLU A 6 7.24 9.65 14.34
C GLU A 6 6.20 10.00 13.29
N THR A 7 6.30 11.18 12.68
CA THR A 7 5.41 11.59 11.60
C THR A 7 5.53 10.66 10.39
N LEU A 8 6.76 10.33 10.01
CA LEU A 8 7.01 9.40 8.89
C LEU A 8 6.49 8.00 9.21
N GLU A 9 6.69 7.52 10.44
CA GLU A 9 6.18 6.21 10.87
C GLU A 9 4.65 6.15 10.80
N THR A 10 3.97 7.22 11.19
CA THR A 10 2.51 7.31 11.11
C THR A 10 2.05 7.25 9.65
N ARG A 11 2.72 7.97 8.75
CA ARG A 11 2.40 7.93 7.33
C ARG A 11 2.59 6.54 6.74
N ILE A 12 3.69 5.89 7.09
CA ILE A 12 3.97 4.52 6.64
C ILE A 12 2.85 3.58 7.09
N GLN A 13 2.43 3.68 8.35
CA GLN A 13 1.36 2.84 8.86
C GLN A 13 0.05 3.07 8.10
N ASN A 14 -0.28 4.31 7.80
CA ASN A 14 -1.48 4.64 7.02
C ASN A 14 -1.42 4.05 5.60
N TRP A 15 -0.26 4.12 4.95
CA TRP A 15 -0.08 3.55 3.61
C TRP A 15 -0.14 2.02 3.63
N ILE A 16 0.39 1.38 4.68
CA ILE A 16 0.28 -0.08 4.86
C ILE A 16 -1.19 -0.48 4.98
N GLU A 17 -1.98 0.28 5.74
CA GLU A 17 -3.42 0.03 5.87
C GLU A 17 -4.12 0.15 4.52
N GLU A 18 -3.74 1.14 3.69
CA GLU A 18 -4.29 1.29 2.35
C GLU A 18 -3.89 0.13 1.45
N GLN A 19 -2.65 -0.35 1.53
CA GLN A 19 -2.22 -1.53 0.79
C GLN A 19 -3.03 -2.76 1.19
N ASN A 20 -3.30 -2.92 2.48
CA ASN A 20 -4.11 -4.04 2.98
C ASN A 20 -5.53 -3.97 2.45
N ARG A 21 -6.12 -2.77 2.39
CA ARG A 21 -7.44 -2.57 1.81
C ARG A 21 -7.46 -2.98 0.33
N ILE A 22 -6.46 -2.55 -0.41
CA ILE A 22 -6.33 -2.87 -1.83
C ILE A 22 -6.17 -4.38 -2.04
N ALA A 23 -5.36 -5.03 -1.21
CA ALA A 23 -5.17 -6.49 -1.28
C ALA A 23 -6.49 -7.24 -1.07
N LYS A 24 -7.31 -6.77 -0.14
CA LYS A 24 -8.63 -7.37 0.12
C LYS A 24 -9.56 -7.17 -1.08
N GLU A 25 -9.52 -6.01 -1.73
CA GLU A 25 -10.34 -5.76 -2.92
C GLU A 25 -9.91 -6.66 -4.08
N ILE A 26 -8.62 -6.85 -4.28
CA ILE A 26 -8.11 -7.77 -5.30
C ILE A 26 -8.57 -9.20 -5.00
N GLN A 27 -8.47 -9.62 -3.76
CA GLN A 27 -8.90 -10.96 -3.35
C GLN A 27 -10.41 -11.15 -3.59
N TYR A 28 -11.20 -10.12 -3.29
CA TYR A 28 -12.64 -10.15 -3.54
C TYR A 28 -12.94 -10.36 -5.04
N GLU A 29 -12.22 -9.65 -5.91
CA GLU A 29 -12.38 -9.79 -7.37
C GLU A 29 -12.02 -11.20 -7.83
N LEU A 30 -10.92 -11.74 -7.33
CA LEU A 30 -10.49 -13.11 -7.68
C LEU A 30 -11.49 -14.16 -7.19
N ASN A 31 -12.03 -13.98 -5.98
CA ASN A 31 -13.04 -14.90 -5.45
C ASN A 31 -14.34 -14.87 -6.26
N ALA A 32 -14.74 -13.70 -6.74
CA ALA A 32 -15.93 -13.57 -7.60
C ALA A 32 -15.74 -14.31 -8.91
N ILE A 33 -14.53 -14.29 -9.47
CA ILE A 33 -14.17 -15.02 -10.68
C ILE A 33 -14.24 -16.53 -10.43
N GLU A 34 -13.66 -17.01 -9.33
CA GLU A 34 -13.68 -18.44 -8.96
C GLU A 34 -15.09 -18.97 -8.78
N ARG A 35 -16.02 -18.13 -8.31
CA ARG A 35 -17.41 -18.51 -8.14
C ARG A 35 -18.24 -18.37 -9.41
N GLU A 36 -17.60 -17.99 -10.51
CA GLU A 36 -18.25 -17.80 -11.80
C GLU A 36 -19.37 -16.76 -11.76
N GLU A 37 -19.31 -15.83 -10.83
CA GLU A 37 -20.32 -14.79 -10.67
C GLU A 37 -20.22 -13.69 -11.72
N ARG A 38 -19.04 -13.53 -12.33
CA ARG A 38 -18.81 -12.52 -13.36
C ARG A 38 -17.52 -12.81 -14.13
N ASP A 39 -17.38 -12.14 -15.27
CA ASP A 39 -16.19 -12.22 -16.07
C ASP A 39 -15.01 -11.50 -15.39
N ILE A 40 -13.79 -11.87 -15.79
CA ILE A 40 -12.57 -11.29 -15.25
C ILE A 40 -12.42 -9.84 -15.70
N ASP A 41 -12.33 -8.92 -14.76
CA ASP A 41 -12.00 -7.52 -15.04
C ASP A 41 -10.52 -7.28 -14.73
N PHE A 42 -9.66 -7.64 -15.69
CA PHE A 42 -8.22 -7.45 -15.55
C PHE A 42 -7.84 -5.97 -15.44
N GLY A 43 -8.63 -5.08 -16.06
CA GLY A 43 -8.41 -3.63 -15.96
C GLY A 43 -8.52 -3.14 -14.53
N LYS A 44 -9.54 -3.60 -13.81
CA LYS A 44 -9.73 -3.24 -12.40
C LYS A 44 -8.61 -3.79 -11.52
N ILE A 45 -8.25 -5.05 -11.72
CA ILE A 45 -7.18 -5.70 -10.95
C ILE A 45 -5.85 -4.97 -11.19
N ARG A 46 -5.57 -4.63 -12.44
CA ARG A 46 -4.35 -3.90 -12.81
C ARG A 46 -4.29 -2.52 -12.15
N LYS A 47 -5.42 -1.81 -12.15
CA LYS A 47 -5.52 -0.50 -11.52
C LYS A 47 -5.26 -0.58 -10.01
N LEU A 48 -5.85 -1.57 -9.35
CA LEU A 48 -5.64 -1.80 -7.92
C LEU A 48 -4.18 -2.15 -7.62
N ALA A 49 -3.57 -3.00 -8.45
CA ALA A 49 -2.16 -3.35 -8.30
C ALA A 49 -1.26 -2.13 -8.48
N TYR A 50 -1.57 -1.25 -9.44
CA TYR A 50 -0.83 -0.01 -9.64
C TYR A 50 -0.92 0.91 -8.41
N GLU A 51 -2.10 1.05 -7.82
CA GLU A 51 -2.28 1.85 -6.60
C GLU A 51 -1.45 1.30 -5.45
N ALA A 52 -1.44 -0.03 -5.28
CA ALA A 52 -0.64 -0.67 -4.24
C ALA A 52 0.85 -0.42 -4.45
N ASP A 53 1.30 -0.41 -5.70
CA ASP A 53 2.70 -0.16 -6.05
C ASP A 53 3.10 1.28 -5.75
N VAL A 54 2.22 2.24 -5.97
CA VAL A 54 2.45 3.64 -5.61
C VAL A 54 2.67 3.77 -4.09
N TYR A 55 1.82 3.13 -3.29
CA TYR A 55 1.99 3.13 -1.82
C TYR A 55 3.30 2.46 -1.42
N GLU A 56 3.69 1.37 -2.09
CA GLU A 56 4.95 0.70 -1.81
C GLU A 56 6.14 1.64 -2.01
N THR A 57 6.15 2.41 -3.09
CA THR A 57 7.19 3.40 -3.36
C THR A 57 7.25 4.46 -2.26
N LEU A 58 6.08 4.98 -1.85
CA LEU A 58 6.00 5.97 -0.78
C LEU A 58 6.52 5.42 0.54
N ILE A 59 6.18 4.18 0.86
CA ILE A 59 6.65 3.51 2.08
C ILE A 59 8.17 3.37 2.05
N GLN A 60 8.73 2.89 0.94
CA GLN A 60 10.17 2.69 0.81
C GLN A 60 10.94 4.01 0.92
N GLU A 61 10.46 5.06 0.30
CA GLU A 61 11.09 6.38 0.38
C GLU A 61 11.08 6.93 1.81
N SER A 62 9.96 6.77 2.50
CA SER A 62 9.84 7.22 3.90
C SER A 62 10.73 6.42 4.84
N GLN A 63 10.84 5.10 4.61
CA GLN A 63 11.77 4.26 5.38
C GLN A 63 13.21 4.69 5.17
N ARG A 64 13.56 5.08 3.95
CA ARG A 64 14.89 5.59 3.63
C ARG A 64 15.16 6.91 4.36
N GLN A 65 14.17 7.81 4.39
CA GLN A 65 14.29 9.07 5.12
C GLN A 65 14.47 8.85 6.62
N ILE A 66 13.74 7.92 7.20
CA ILE A 66 13.87 7.57 8.62
C ILE A 66 15.29 7.09 8.90
N ARG A 67 15.81 6.21 8.05
CA ARG A 67 17.17 5.68 8.21
C ARG A 67 18.20 6.80 8.17
N THR A 68 18.06 7.73 7.21
CA THR A 68 18.94 8.89 7.10
C THR A 68 18.89 9.75 8.36
N LEU A 69 17.70 10.02 8.89
CA LEU A 69 17.53 10.81 10.11
C LEU A 69 18.16 10.12 11.32
N GLN A 70 18.06 8.80 11.40
CA GLN A 70 18.67 8.02 12.47
C GLN A 70 20.21 8.04 12.39
N GLU A 71 20.75 8.03 11.18
CA GLU A 71 22.21 8.10 10.98
C GLU A 71 22.78 9.47 11.31
N GLU A 72 21.99 10.54 11.14
CA GLU A 72 22.39 11.91 11.45
C GLU A 72 22.30 12.23 12.95
N ALA A 73 21.62 11.44 13.71
CA ALA A 73 21.41 11.71 15.14
C ALA A 73 22.65 11.31 15.99
#